data_3b92c284c33bc366f648b9868cb9db7c
#
_entry.id   3b92c284c33bc366f648b9868cb9db7c
#
_cell.length_a   1.000
_cell.length_b   1.000
_cell.length_c   1.000
_cell.angle_alpha   90.00
_cell.angle_beta   90.00
_cell.angle_gamma   90.00
#
_symmetry.space_group_name_H-M   'P 1'
#
loop_
_entity.id
_entity.type
_entity.pdbx_description
1 polymer ?
#
loop_
_entity_poly.entity_id
_entity_poly.type
_entity_poly.pdbx_seq_one_letter_code
_entity_poly.pdbx_strand_id
1 'polypeptide(L)'
;MADGTPVYTHGDYMNGDGYYMGDKTIHDVRQNRDSRLVIFLKEPGQHNILIKDVVGETANVEETYPLITITDGARRYVTGYALRKGGAFHQKYYSNSKGYTASIAYRATEALLNYMEASYEKNGTLDGAATEYWKIIRRRSHVDEDFQKTIALTDMSKEAENDWGAYSGGKFCL
;
A
#
# COMPACT_ATOMS: atom_id res chain seq x y z
N MET A 1 -1.14 -9.21 -6.64
CA MET A 1 -0.09 -8.97 -7.65
C MET A 1 -0.64 -8.10 -8.77
N ALA A 2 0.21 -7.53 -9.64
CA ALA A 2 -0.26 -6.73 -10.79
C ALA A 2 -1.12 -7.55 -11.78
N ASP A 3 -0.89 -8.83 -11.88
CA ASP A 3 -1.68 -9.76 -12.68
C ASP A 3 -3.02 -10.18 -12.04
N GLY A 4 -3.37 -9.57 -10.92
CA GLY A 4 -4.62 -9.83 -10.19
C GLY A 4 -4.60 -11.04 -9.27
N THR A 5 -3.49 -11.76 -9.15
CA THR A 5 -3.39 -12.92 -8.27
C THR A 5 -3.00 -12.52 -6.84
N PRO A 6 -3.43 -13.23 -5.79
CA PRO A 6 -2.93 -13.07 -4.43
C PRO A 6 -1.44 -13.40 -4.32
N VAL A 7 -0.73 -12.72 -3.41
CA VAL A 7 0.73 -12.88 -3.24
C VAL A 7 1.11 -14.33 -2.93
N TYR A 8 0.36 -15.00 -2.08
CA TYR A 8 0.65 -16.37 -1.65
C TYR A 8 0.47 -17.42 -2.76
N THR A 9 -0.08 -17.06 -3.94
CA THR A 9 -0.13 -17.96 -5.09
C THR A 9 1.19 -18.01 -5.87
N HIS A 10 2.13 -17.11 -5.59
CA HIS A 10 3.42 -17.00 -6.27
C HIS A 10 4.60 -17.56 -5.49
N GLY A 11 4.35 -18.05 -4.32
CA GLY A 11 5.38 -18.66 -3.47
C GLY A 11 4.85 -18.85 -2.06
N ASP A 12 5.40 -19.83 -1.38
CA ASP A 12 5.06 -20.12 -0.01
C ASP A 12 6.18 -19.58 0.89
N TYR A 13 5.82 -18.79 1.87
CA TYR A 13 6.71 -18.35 2.93
C TYR A 13 7.48 -19.53 3.58
N MET A 14 6.87 -20.70 3.62
CA MET A 14 7.42 -21.92 4.22
C MET A 14 8.33 -22.73 3.28
N ASN A 15 8.48 -22.33 2.02
CA ASN A 15 9.28 -23.04 1.02
C ASN A 15 10.79 -22.80 1.11
N GLY A 16 11.31 -22.55 2.27
CA GLY A 16 12.73 -22.70 2.58
C GLY A 16 13.55 -21.42 2.61
N ASP A 17 13.15 -20.32 1.99
CA ASP A 17 13.88 -19.05 2.09
C ASP A 17 13.19 -18.00 3.00
N GLY A 18 11.96 -18.27 3.43
CA GLY A 18 11.20 -17.39 4.30
C GLY A 18 10.64 -16.14 3.63
N TYR A 19 10.63 -16.07 2.28
CA TYR A 19 10.16 -14.92 1.53
C TYR A 19 9.16 -15.34 0.45
N TYR A 20 8.07 -14.60 0.32
CA TYR A 20 7.20 -14.70 -0.85
C TYR A 20 7.95 -14.17 -2.08
N MET A 21 7.96 -14.92 -3.16
CA MET A 21 8.55 -14.49 -4.43
C MET A 21 10.01 -14.00 -4.35
N GLY A 22 10.76 -14.38 -3.32
CA GLY A 22 12.10 -13.86 -3.10
C GLY A 22 12.16 -12.40 -2.63
N ASP A 23 11.11 -11.89 -1.99
CA ASP A 23 10.96 -10.51 -1.49
C ASP A 23 11.97 -10.16 -0.37
N LYS A 24 13.26 -10.27 -0.65
CA LYS A 24 14.35 -10.08 0.34
C LYS A 24 14.63 -8.61 0.62
N THR A 25 14.32 -7.74 -0.31
CA THR A 25 14.57 -6.30 -0.21
C THR A 25 13.29 -5.51 -0.40
N ILE A 26 13.29 -4.26 0.05
CA ILE A 26 12.17 -3.33 -0.20
C ILE A 26 11.97 -3.12 -1.71
N HIS A 27 13.04 -3.17 -2.50
CA HIS A 27 12.97 -3.14 -3.94
C HIS A 27 12.13 -4.31 -4.49
N ASP A 28 12.42 -5.53 -4.05
CA ASP A 28 11.72 -6.75 -4.52
C ASP A 28 10.23 -6.70 -4.13
N VAL A 29 9.93 -6.30 -2.89
CA VAL A 29 8.55 -6.14 -2.39
C VAL A 29 7.72 -5.20 -3.27
N ARG A 30 8.33 -4.23 -3.93
CA ARG A 30 7.64 -3.23 -4.78
C ARG A 30 7.35 -3.72 -6.20
N GLN A 31 7.97 -4.83 -6.62
CA GLN A 31 7.85 -5.32 -8.00
C GLN A 31 6.55 -6.10 -8.22
N ASN A 32 6.02 -5.99 -9.44
CA ASN A 32 4.87 -6.77 -9.88
C ASN A 32 3.61 -6.67 -8.98
N ARG A 33 3.43 -5.52 -8.33
CA ARG A 33 2.30 -5.22 -7.45
C ARG A 33 1.60 -3.95 -7.91
N ASP A 34 0.67 -3.46 -7.12
CA ASP A 34 0.05 -2.15 -7.32
C ASP A 34 1.15 -1.10 -7.58
N SER A 35 1.08 -0.42 -8.73
CA SER A 35 2.12 0.53 -9.14
C SER A 35 2.33 1.69 -8.17
N ARG A 36 1.34 1.99 -7.34
CA ARG A 36 1.43 3.03 -6.30
C ARG A 36 2.38 2.64 -5.17
N LEU A 37 2.66 1.35 -5.00
CA LEU A 37 3.58 0.88 -3.98
C LEU A 37 5.00 1.44 -4.19
N VAL A 38 5.42 1.61 -5.43
CA VAL A 38 6.69 2.26 -5.79
C VAL A 38 6.76 3.72 -5.30
N ILE A 39 5.61 4.39 -5.24
CA ILE A 39 5.52 5.78 -4.78
C ILE A 39 5.45 5.85 -3.26
N PHE A 40 4.68 4.96 -2.63
CA PHE A 40 4.38 5.04 -1.20
C PHE A 40 5.39 4.34 -0.31
N LEU A 41 5.98 3.25 -0.76
CA LEU A 41 6.97 2.49 0.01
C LEU A 41 8.35 3.04 -0.30
N LYS A 42 8.99 3.64 0.70
CA LYS A 42 10.34 4.19 0.55
C LYS A 42 11.36 3.06 0.42
N GLU A 43 12.30 3.28 -0.46
CA GLU A 43 13.46 2.40 -0.66
C GLU A 43 14.73 3.14 -0.20
N PRO A 44 15.67 2.48 0.49
CA PRO A 44 16.95 3.07 0.82
C PRO A 44 17.67 3.63 -0.40
N GLY A 45 18.26 4.82 -0.27
CA GLY A 45 18.88 5.55 -1.36
C GLY A 45 17.93 6.46 -2.16
N GLN A 46 16.62 6.39 -1.95
CA GLN A 46 15.69 7.34 -2.57
C GLN A 46 15.82 8.72 -1.94
N HIS A 47 15.75 9.77 -2.77
CA HIS A 47 15.75 11.14 -2.28
C HIS A 47 14.43 11.52 -1.62
N ASN A 48 14.49 11.98 -0.38
CA ASN A 48 13.35 12.54 0.34
C ASN A 48 13.12 14.00 -0.05
N ILE A 49 14.19 14.71 -0.40
CA ILE A 49 14.17 16.12 -0.79
C ILE A 49 14.67 16.23 -2.22
N LEU A 50 13.82 16.77 -3.09
CA LEU A 50 14.13 16.98 -4.50
C LEU A 50 14.62 18.41 -4.78
N ILE A 51 14.18 19.40 -3.99
CA ILE A 51 14.54 20.80 -4.14
C ILE A 51 15.29 21.26 -2.89
N LYS A 52 16.57 21.58 -3.05
CA LYS A 52 17.43 22.13 -2.03
C LYS A 52 17.64 23.63 -2.33
N ASP A 53 17.15 24.49 -1.48
CA ASP A 53 17.29 25.95 -1.62
C ASP A 53 17.81 26.63 -0.37
N VAL A 54 18.06 25.86 0.71
CA VAL A 54 18.57 26.41 1.97
C VAL A 54 20.00 25.95 2.18
N VAL A 55 20.93 26.89 2.13
CA VAL A 55 22.36 26.64 2.38
C VAL A 55 22.57 26.37 3.88
N GLY A 56 23.25 25.28 4.20
CA GLY A 56 23.66 24.95 5.58
C GLY A 56 22.66 24.09 6.38
N GLU A 57 21.47 23.80 5.88
CA GLU A 57 20.61 22.81 6.52
C GLU A 57 20.97 21.39 6.06
N THR A 58 21.30 20.51 7.01
CA THR A 58 21.47 19.08 6.79
C THR A 58 20.10 18.40 6.83
N ALA A 59 19.33 18.53 5.77
CA ALA A 59 18.18 17.66 5.63
C ALA A 59 18.65 16.29 5.17
N ASN A 60 18.11 15.23 5.76
CA ASN A 60 18.33 13.87 5.31
C ASN A 60 17.78 13.74 3.88
N VAL A 61 18.67 13.75 2.89
CA VAL A 61 18.32 13.84 1.48
C VAL A 61 17.96 12.47 0.92
N GLU A 62 18.58 11.45 1.48
CA GLU A 62 18.40 10.07 1.08
C GLU A 62 17.73 9.27 2.19
N GLU A 63 16.87 8.36 1.77
CA GLU A 63 16.26 7.40 2.69
C GLU A 63 17.32 6.39 3.13
N THR A 64 17.30 6.08 4.41
CA THR A 64 18.12 5.01 5.01
C THR A 64 17.27 3.77 5.26
N TYR A 65 17.88 2.67 5.64
CA TYR A 65 17.14 1.49 6.08
C TYR A 65 16.25 1.82 7.28
N PRO A 66 15.04 1.28 7.34
CA PRO A 66 14.14 1.49 8.46
C PRO A 66 14.74 1.01 9.78
N LEU A 67 14.71 1.86 10.80
CA LEU A 67 15.23 1.55 12.12
C LEU A 67 14.18 0.81 12.95
N ILE A 68 14.26 -0.53 12.98
CA ILE A 68 13.28 -1.38 13.66
C ILE A 68 13.50 -1.39 15.17
N THR A 69 14.77 -1.44 15.60
CA THR A 69 15.15 -1.69 17.01
C THR A 69 15.58 -0.42 17.77
N ILE A 70 15.43 0.75 17.19
CA ILE A 70 15.81 1.99 17.85
C ILE A 70 14.91 2.27 19.07
N THR A 71 15.49 2.79 20.14
CA THR A 71 14.80 3.16 21.37
C THR A 71 13.96 4.43 21.24
N ASP A 72 14.30 5.32 20.30
CA ASP A 72 13.52 6.53 19.99
C ASP A 72 12.22 6.15 19.27
N GLY A 73 11.11 6.18 19.99
CA GLY A 73 9.79 5.80 19.47
C GLY A 73 9.33 6.65 18.29
N ALA A 74 9.79 7.88 18.15
CA ALA A 74 9.42 8.78 17.04
C ALA A 74 10.06 8.39 15.71
N ARG A 75 11.15 7.60 15.73
CA ARG A 75 11.89 7.17 14.55
C ARG A 75 11.76 5.67 14.27
N ARG A 76 10.96 5.00 15.03
CA ARG A 76 10.83 3.54 14.98
C ARG A 76 9.87 3.11 13.90
N TYR A 77 10.33 2.24 13.01
CA TYR A 77 9.55 1.61 11.94
C TYR A 77 9.27 0.14 12.28
N VAL A 78 8.30 -0.10 13.15
CA VAL A 78 8.02 -1.45 13.69
C VAL A 78 7.67 -2.51 12.64
N THR A 79 7.21 -2.10 11.47
CA THR A 79 6.89 -2.99 10.35
C THR A 79 8.09 -3.28 9.44
N GLY A 80 9.22 -2.61 9.63
CA GLY A 80 10.35 -2.67 8.70
C GLY A 80 10.17 -1.87 7.41
N TYR A 81 9.07 -1.09 7.29
CA TYR A 81 8.78 -0.28 6.10
C TYR A 81 8.63 1.20 6.46
N ALA A 82 9.19 2.05 5.63
CA ALA A 82 9.00 3.49 5.70
C ALA A 82 8.05 3.95 4.59
N LEU A 83 7.04 4.74 4.94
CA LEU A 83 6.04 5.22 4.00
C LEU A 83 6.31 6.65 3.57
N ARG A 84 6.15 6.91 2.27
CA ARG A 84 6.15 8.25 1.71
C ARG A 84 4.71 8.69 1.48
N LYS A 85 4.13 9.37 2.45
CA LYS A 85 2.77 9.89 2.34
C LYS A 85 2.66 11.22 3.08
N GLY A 86 2.20 12.25 2.38
CA GLY A 86 1.97 13.55 2.99
C GLY A 86 3.23 14.37 3.29
N GLY A 87 4.37 14.06 2.70
CA GLY A 87 5.62 14.80 2.88
C GLY A 87 5.78 15.96 1.87
N ALA A 88 6.58 16.95 2.24
CA ALA A 88 7.05 17.99 1.33
C ALA A 88 8.40 17.58 0.75
N PHE A 89 8.57 17.74 -0.58
CA PHE A 89 9.82 17.41 -1.27
C PHE A 89 10.82 18.57 -1.35
N HIS A 90 10.45 19.71 -0.79
CA HIS A 90 11.23 20.93 -0.78
C HIS A 90 11.86 21.12 0.61
N GLN A 91 13.16 21.35 0.70
CA GLN A 91 13.92 21.44 1.95
C GLN A 91 13.31 22.42 2.94
N LYS A 92 12.87 23.59 2.47
CA LYS A 92 12.24 24.64 3.30
C LYS A 92 11.05 24.14 4.11
N TYR A 93 10.31 23.16 3.60
CA TYR A 93 9.06 22.67 4.18
C TYR A 93 9.18 21.26 4.77
N TYR A 94 10.38 20.67 4.74
CA TYR A 94 10.61 19.31 5.22
C TYR A 94 10.68 19.22 6.75
N SER A 95 11.13 20.27 7.41
CA SER A 95 11.29 20.30 8.88
C SER A 95 9.94 20.29 9.60
N ASN A 96 9.95 19.81 10.85
CA ASN A 96 8.77 19.81 11.71
C ASN A 96 8.12 21.19 11.79
N SER A 97 6.80 21.21 11.72
CA SER A 97 5.96 22.41 11.78
C SER A 97 6.08 23.39 10.60
N LYS A 98 6.85 23.06 9.58
CA LYS A 98 6.97 23.89 8.36
C LYS A 98 6.19 23.30 7.16
N GLY A 99 5.64 22.11 7.26
CA GLY A 99 4.89 21.49 6.21
C GLY A 99 3.56 22.20 5.93
N TYR A 100 3.19 22.30 4.66
CA TYR A 100 1.91 22.86 4.20
C TYR A 100 0.95 21.78 3.67
N THR A 101 1.27 20.52 3.90
CA THR A 101 0.47 19.38 3.43
C THR A 101 -0.84 19.31 4.19
N ALA A 102 -1.95 19.45 3.50
CA ALA A 102 -3.27 19.27 4.10
C ALA A 102 -3.59 17.79 4.35
N SER A 103 -4.31 17.53 5.42
CA SER A 103 -4.90 16.21 5.65
C SER A 103 -6.14 16.03 4.77
N ILE A 104 -6.17 14.96 4.00
CA ILE A 104 -7.31 14.61 3.17
C ILE A 104 -8.33 13.91 4.08
N ALA A 105 -9.53 14.52 4.24
CA ALA A 105 -10.61 13.92 5.02
C ALA A 105 -11.33 12.80 4.25
N TYR A 106 -11.64 13.03 2.98
CA TYR A 106 -12.32 12.06 2.13
C TYR A 106 -11.66 11.94 0.76
N ARG A 107 -11.76 10.77 0.16
CA ARG A 107 -11.23 10.49 -1.18
C ARG A 107 -12.32 9.91 -2.08
N ALA A 108 -12.27 10.23 -3.37
CA ALA A 108 -13.19 9.66 -4.35
C ALA A 108 -13.17 8.12 -4.34
N THR A 109 -12.00 7.52 -4.14
CA THR A 109 -11.88 6.04 -4.03
C THR A 109 -12.70 5.48 -2.88
N GLU A 110 -12.75 6.16 -1.74
CA GLU A 110 -13.58 5.77 -0.59
C GLU A 110 -15.06 5.74 -0.97
N ALA A 111 -15.56 6.77 -1.66
CA ALA A 111 -16.93 6.78 -2.14
C ALA A 111 -17.24 5.62 -3.10
N LEU A 112 -16.29 5.27 -3.99
CA LEU A 112 -16.45 4.13 -4.89
C LEU A 112 -16.49 2.80 -4.11
N LEU A 113 -15.61 2.62 -3.12
CA LEU A 113 -15.57 1.44 -2.27
C LEU A 113 -16.86 1.29 -1.46
N ASN A 114 -17.34 2.37 -0.83
CA ASN A 114 -18.58 2.37 -0.06
C ASN A 114 -19.80 1.99 -0.92
N TYR A 115 -19.82 2.46 -2.17
CA TYR A 115 -20.88 2.06 -3.11
C TYR A 115 -20.81 0.57 -3.45
N MET A 116 -19.61 0.05 -3.70
CA MET A 116 -19.39 -1.36 -4.03
C MET A 116 -19.82 -2.26 -2.86
N GLU A 117 -19.43 -1.91 -1.64
CA GLU A 117 -19.82 -2.61 -0.42
C GLU A 117 -21.36 -2.60 -0.24
N ALA A 118 -21.98 -1.43 -0.32
CA ALA A 118 -23.43 -1.29 -0.21
C ALA A 118 -24.18 -2.07 -1.30
N SER A 119 -23.67 -2.10 -2.53
CA SER A 119 -24.25 -2.89 -3.63
C SER A 119 -24.19 -4.38 -3.32
N TYR A 120 -23.05 -4.85 -2.82
CA TYR A 120 -22.87 -6.26 -2.46
C TYR A 120 -23.73 -6.67 -1.26
N GLU A 121 -23.76 -5.88 -0.20
CA GLU A 121 -24.56 -6.15 0.98
C GLU A 121 -26.06 -6.20 0.65
N LYS A 122 -26.51 -5.32 -0.23
CA LYS A 122 -27.92 -5.28 -0.65
C LYS A 122 -28.34 -6.45 -1.54
N ASN A 123 -27.49 -6.83 -2.49
CA ASN A 123 -27.87 -7.72 -3.59
C ASN A 123 -27.19 -9.11 -3.52
N GLY A 124 -26.21 -9.31 -2.63
CA GLY A 124 -25.33 -10.49 -2.61
C GLY A 124 -24.39 -10.57 -3.81
N THR A 125 -24.33 -9.54 -4.65
CA THR A 125 -23.51 -9.46 -5.87
C THR A 125 -23.31 -8.00 -6.24
N LEU A 126 -22.28 -7.72 -7.01
CA LEU A 126 -22.01 -6.38 -7.53
C LEU A 126 -22.94 -6.08 -8.71
N ASP A 127 -23.57 -4.92 -8.69
CA ASP A 127 -24.28 -4.39 -9.86
C ASP A 127 -23.29 -3.88 -10.94
N GLY A 128 -23.84 -3.43 -12.08
CA GLY A 128 -23.02 -2.96 -13.20
C GLY A 128 -22.14 -1.75 -12.84
N ALA A 129 -22.63 -0.82 -12.01
CA ALA A 129 -21.89 0.35 -11.59
C ALA A 129 -20.76 -0.03 -10.63
N ALA A 130 -21.03 -0.90 -9.65
CA ALA A 130 -20.05 -1.40 -8.72
C ALA A 130 -18.92 -2.17 -9.45
N THR A 131 -19.28 -2.98 -10.43
CA THR A 131 -18.33 -3.70 -11.30
C THR A 131 -17.40 -2.74 -12.03
N GLU A 132 -17.94 -1.65 -12.61
CA GLU A 132 -17.12 -0.66 -13.31
C GLU A 132 -16.24 0.14 -12.34
N TYR A 133 -16.74 0.48 -11.16
CA TYR A 133 -15.94 1.17 -10.13
C TYR A 133 -14.74 0.33 -9.68
N TRP A 134 -14.92 -0.98 -9.53
CA TRP A 134 -13.80 -1.86 -9.22
C TRP A 134 -12.74 -1.87 -10.32
N LYS A 135 -13.15 -1.97 -11.59
CA LYS A 135 -12.24 -1.88 -12.74
C LYS A 135 -11.49 -0.55 -12.78
N ILE A 136 -12.17 0.57 -12.52
CA ILE A 136 -11.55 1.90 -12.47
C ILE A 136 -10.43 1.96 -11.41
N ILE A 137 -10.70 1.41 -10.22
CA ILE A 137 -9.70 1.37 -9.14
C ILE A 137 -8.49 0.52 -9.54
N ARG A 138 -8.71 -0.65 -10.13
CA ARG A 138 -7.66 -1.57 -10.58
C ARG A 138 -6.84 -0.98 -11.73
N ARG A 139 -7.51 -0.42 -12.74
CA ARG A 139 -6.86 0.26 -13.87
C ARG A 139 -5.94 1.38 -13.40
N ARG A 140 -6.38 2.22 -12.47
CA ARG A 140 -5.56 3.29 -11.88
C ARG A 140 -4.32 2.75 -11.15
N SER A 141 -4.38 1.56 -10.62
CA SER A 141 -3.31 0.89 -9.88
C SER A 141 -2.41 0.05 -10.76
N HIS A 142 -2.69 -0.02 -12.07
CA HIS A 142 -2.05 -0.89 -13.04
C HIS A 142 -2.09 -2.37 -12.60
N VAL A 143 -3.21 -2.76 -12.04
CA VAL A 143 -3.55 -4.15 -11.69
C VAL A 143 -4.54 -4.66 -12.71
N ASP A 144 -4.47 -5.95 -13.05
CA ASP A 144 -5.40 -6.62 -13.96
C ASP A 144 -6.86 -6.28 -13.60
N GLU A 145 -7.62 -5.81 -14.57
CA GLU A 145 -9.01 -5.38 -14.37
C GLU A 145 -9.97 -6.56 -14.15
N ASP A 146 -9.55 -7.79 -14.47
CA ASP A 146 -10.32 -8.98 -14.18
C ASP A 146 -10.27 -9.34 -12.68
N PHE A 147 -11.16 -8.74 -11.92
CA PHE A 147 -11.27 -9.01 -10.50
C PHE A 147 -11.88 -10.39 -10.19
N GLN A 148 -12.61 -11.01 -11.14
CA GLN A 148 -13.16 -12.37 -10.97
C GLN A 148 -12.03 -13.38 -10.80
N LYS A 149 -10.94 -13.20 -11.53
CA LYS A 149 -9.72 -13.98 -11.35
C LYS A 149 -9.18 -13.87 -9.92
N THR A 150 -9.15 -12.66 -9.36
CA THR A 150 -8.72 -12.45 -7.98
C THR A 150 -9.66 -13.17 -7.00
N ILE A 151 -10.97 -13.00 -7.15
CA ILE A 151 -11.98 -13.68 -6.30
C ILE A 151 -11.80 -15.19 -6.34
N ALA A 152 -11.66 -15.76 -7.53
CA ALA A 152 -11.53 -17.22 -7.73
C ALA A 152 -10.26 -17.80 -7.09
N LEU A 153 -9.19 -17.00 -6.98
CA LEU A 153 -7.90 -17.43 -6.45
C LEU A 153 -7.67 -17.01 -4.98
N THR A 154 -8.57 -16.21 -4.40
CA THR A 154 -8.45 -15.78 -3.01
C THR A 154 -8.88 -16.88 -2.06
N ASP A 155 -7.98 -17.28 -1.18
CA ASP A 155 -8.23 -18.21 -0.10
C ASP A 155 -8.57 -17.40 1.18
N MET A 156 -9.85 -17.37 1.52
CA MET A 156 -10.35 -16.59 2.65
C MET A 156 -9.77 -17.04 4.01
N SER A 157 -9.30 -18.28 4.12
CA SER A 157 -8.64 -18.75 5.34
C SER A 157 -7.27 -18.10 5.56
N LYS A 158 -6.63 -17.65 4.47
CA LYS A 158 -5.34 -16.95 4.51
C LYS A 158 -5.49 -15.43 4.66
N GLU A 159 -6.62 -14.87 4.26
CA GLU A 159 -6.89 -13.42 4.32
C GLU A 159 -7.53 -13.00 5.65
N ALA A 160 -8.45 -13.79 6.16
CA ALA A 160 -9.38 -13.38 7.20
C ALA A 160 -8.76 -13.17 8.60
N GLU A 161 -7.66 -13.84 8.93
CA GLU A 161 -7.11 -13.79 10.29
C GLU A 161 -6.25 -12.56 10.58
N ASN A 162 -5.77 -11.89 9.54
CA ASN A 162 -4.81 -10.79 9.66
C ASN A 162 -5.37 -9.42 9.30
N ASP A 163 -6.60 -9.35 8.86
CA ASP A 163 -7.24 -8.09 8.50
C ASP A 163 -8.12 -7.57 9.64
N TRP A 164 -7.90 -6.33 10.05
CA TRP A 164 -8.70 -5.66 11.07
C TRP A 164 -10.18 -5.48 10.67
N GLY A 165 -10.50 -5.63 9.40
CA GLY A 165 -11.85 -5.62 8.85
C GLY A 165 -12.45 -7.01 8.64
N ALA A 166 -11.67 -8.09 8.80
CA ALA A 166 -12.16 -9.44 8.62
C ALA A 166 -12.98 -9.89 9.82
N TYR A 167 -14.27 -9.92 9.66
CA TYR A 167 -15.16 -10.54 10.62
C TYR A 167 -14.97 -12.06 10.60
N SER A 168 -14.85 -12.66 11.79
CA SER A 168 -14.87 -14.11 11.95
C SER A 168 -16.11 -14.69 11.25
N GLY A 169 -15.91 -15.40 10.14
CA GLY A 169 -17.01 -15.96 9.35
C GLY A 169 -16.82 -15.95 7.84
N GLY A 170 -15.64 -15.56 7.35
CA GLY A 170 -15.29 -15.71 5.93
C GLY A 170 -16.07 -14.81 4.97
N LYS A 171 -16.60 -13.68 5.44
CA LYS A 171 -17.19 -12.68 4.56
C LYS A 171 -16.10 -11.74 4.03
N PHE A 172 -16.09 -11.57 2.73
CA PHE A 172 -15.24 -10.62 2.06
C PHE A 172 -15.61 -9.21 2.52
N CYS A 173 -14.72 -8.51 3.20
CA CYS A 173 -14.79 -7.06 3.33
C CYS A 173 -14.11 -6.45 2.09
N LEU A 174 -14.88 -5.79 1.24
CA LEU A 174 -14.42 -5.11 0.03
C LEU A 174 -13.54 -3.89 0.36
#